data_600dde95d44fef36bab3bf72a355c7c1
#
_entry.id   600dde95d44fef36bab3bf72a355c7c1
#
_cell.length_a   1.000
_cell.length_b   1.000
_cell.length_c   1.000
_cell.angle_alpha   90.00
_cell.angle_beta   90.00
_cell.angle_gamma   90.00
#
_symmetry.space_group_name_H-M   'P 1'
#
loop_
_entity.id
_entity.type
_entity.pdbx_description
1 polymer ?
#
loop_
_entity_poly.entity_id
_entity_poly.type
_entity_poly.pdbx_seq_one_letter_code
_entity_poly.pdbx_strand_id
1 'polypeptide(L)'
;MLADLSIKEYLAKTASGDPVPGGGSSAALNAALAAALTEMVAQLTIGRRGFEAVDADMRAVAAKAAGLRPKLTADIDRDSDAYAQVLKAYRMPKATEAEKAERSRALQAAFKQAALVPLGVARDAVAIMGLGRAILSQGNPNAASDGAAGVLAARMAARTAVYNVRINLGSIKDETFTAELRREADRLEAEADRLEGEALKLLKP
;
A
#
# COMPACT_ATOMS: atom_id res chain seq x y z
N MET A 1 10.05 2.24 -15.88
CA MET A 1 9.22 2.45 -14.66
C MET A 1 9.95 1.79 -13.49
N LEU A 2 9.68 2.18 -12.24
CA LEU A 2 10.30 1.54 -11.06
C LEU A 2 9.90 0.07 -10.93
N ALA A 3 8.65 -0.22 -11.26
CA ALA A 3 8.10 -1.58 -11.22
C ALA A 3 8.74 -2.54 -12.26
N ASP A 4 9.42 -2.03 -13.27
CA ASP A 4 10.10 -2.83 -14.30
C ASP A 4 11.56 -3.14 -13.94
N LEU A 5 12.09 -2.53 -12.88
CA LEU A 5 13.46 -2.77 -12.43
C LEU A 5 13.60 -4.18 -11.84
N SER A 6 14.76 -4.79 -12.05
CA SER A 6 15.12 -5.95 -11.27
C SER A 6 15.19 -5.58 -9.76
N ILE A 7 15.02 -6.59 -8.90
CA ILE A 7 15.13 -6.36 -7.44
C ILE A 7 16.45 -5.68 -7.08
N LYS A 8 17.56 -6.07 -7.73
CA LYS A 8 18.88 -5.47 -7.48
C LYS A 8 18.92 -3.99 -7.85
N GLU A 9 18.37 -3.64 -9.00
CA GLU A 9 18.33 -2.26 -9.48
C GLU A 9 17.40 -1.39 -8.61
N TYR A 10 16.23 -1.92 -8.24
CA TYR A 10 15.31 -1.22 -7.33
C TYR A 10 16.00 -0.93 -5.98
N LEU A 11 16.66 -1.91 -5.39
CA LEU A 11 17.38 -1.74 -4.11
C LEU A 11 18.53 -0.75 -4.24
N ALA A 12 19.32 -0.83 -5.31
CA ALA A 12 20.43 0.12 -5.57
C ALA A 12 19.89 1.55 -5.73
N LYS A 13 18.78 1.72 -6.45
CA LYS A 13 18.14 3.02 -6.62
C LYS A 13 17.55 3.54 -5.31
N THR A 14 16.93 2.70 -4.49
CA THR A 14 16.42 3.08 -3.16
C THR A 14 17.56 3.51 -2.21
N ALA A 15 18.73 2.88 -2.33
CA ALA A 15 19.89 3.21 -1.52
C ALA A 15 20.67 4.44 -2.01
N SER A 16 20.30 5.01 -3.16
CA SER A 16 20.96 6.20 -3.69
C SER A 16 20.53 7.47 -2.93
N GLY A 17 21.14 8.60 -3.24
CA GLY A 17 20.74 9.92 -2.73
C GLY A 17 19.51 10.51 -3.43
N ASP A 18 18.89 9.79 -4.37
CA ASP A 18 17.68 10.22 -5.07
C ASP A 18 16.47 10.17 -4.14
N PRO A 19 15.51 11.11 -4.25
CA PRO A 19 14.32 11.12 -3.40
C PRO A 19 13.30 10.02 -3.77
N VAL A 20 13.47 9.33 -4.88
CA VAL A 20 12.59 8.25 -5.39
C VAL A 20 13.42 7.07 -5.93
N PRO A 21 13.00 5.82 -5.63
CA PRO A 21 11.86 5.41 -4.82
C PRO A 21 12.04 5.69 -3.34
N GLY A 22 10.99 6.15 -2.68
CA GLY A 22 10.97 6.44 -1.25
C GLY A 22 10.04 5.52 -0.46
N GLY A 23 9.59 6.02 0.70
CA GLY A 23 8.71 5.27 1.60
C GLY A 23 7.36 4.89 0.99
N GLY A 24 6.75 5.75 0.15
CA GLY A 24 5.47 5.47 -0.49
C GLY A 24 5.56 4.38 -1.54
N SER A 25 6.56 4.46 -2.45
CA SER A 25 6.83 3.39 -3.42
C SER A 25 7.17 2.06 -2.72
N SER A 26 7.92 2.10 -1.60
CA SER A 26 8.23 0.92 -0.79
C SER A 26 7.00 0.33 -0.11
N ALA A 27 6.05 1.17 0.33
CA ALA A 27 4.78 0.70 0.87
C ALA A 27 3.97 -0.05 -0.19
N ALA A 28 3.86 0.51 -1.41
CA ALA A 28 3.17 -0.14 -2.52
C ALA A 28 3.81 -1.49 -2.91
N LEU A 29 5.14 -1.55 -2.96
CA LEU A 29 5.89 -2.79 -3.23
C LEU A 29 5.58 -3.87 -2.17
N ASN A 30 5.60 -3.51 -0.88
CA ASN A 30 5.31 -4.46 0.21
C ASN A 30 3.83 -4.89 0.20
N ALA A 31 2.90 -4.01 -0.15
CA ALA A 31 1.50 -4.38 -0.34
C ALA A 31 1.31 -5.34 -1.53
N ALA A 32 2.02 -5.12 -2.64
CA ALA A 32 1.99 -6.01 -3.79
C ALA A 32 2.57 -7.41 -3.46
N LEU A 33 3.68 -7.45 -2.70
CA LEU A 33 4.26 -8.70 -2.19
C LEU A 33 3.29 -9.42 -1.24
N ALA A 34 2.64 -8.69 -0.34
CA ALA A 34 1.64 -9.24 0.56
C ALA A 34 0.45 -9.85 -0.19
N ALA A 35 -0.03 -9.19 -1.25
CA ALA A 35 -1.07 -9.73 -2.12
C ALA A 35 -0.61 -11.03 -2.80
N ALA A 36 0.63 -11.07 -3.31
CA ALA A 36 1.19 -12.25 -3.95
C ALA A 36 1.31 -13.44 -2.97
N LEU A 37 1.79 -13.22 -1.74
CA LEU A 37 1.87 -14.25 -0.70
C LEU A 37 0.48 -14.76 -0.29
N THR A 38 -0.50 -13.85 -0.16
CA THR A 38 -1.89 -14.19 0.15
C THR A 38 -2.50 -15.05 -0.97
N GLU A 39 -2.30 -14.68 -2.23
CA GLU A 39 -2.73 -15.44 -3.40
C GLU A 39 -2.07 -16.83 -3.42
N MET A 40 -0.77 -16.91 -3.20
CA MET A 40 -0.01 -18.15 -3.16
C MET A 40 -0.55 -19.15 -2.13
N VAL A 41 -0.78 -18.70 -0.88
CA VAL A 41 -1.29 -19.59 0.18
C VAL A 41 -2.70 -20.06 -0.14
N ALA A 42 -3.56 -19.22 -0.70
CA ALA A 42 -4.88 -19.62 -1.16
C ALA A 42 -4.78 -20.67 -2.28
N GLN A 43 -3.91 -20.47 -3.27
CA GLN A 43 -3.66 -21.44 -4.35
C GLN A 43 -3.10 -22.78 -3.84
N LEU A 44 -2.24 -22.77 -2.81
CA LEU A 44 -1.72 -23.97 -2.15
C LEU A 44 -2.79 -24.75 -1.33
N THR A 45 -3.98 -24.18 -1.19
CA THR A 45 -5.12 -24.76 -0.47
C THR A 45 -6.18 -25.30 -1.45
N ILE A 46 -6.45 -24.58 -2.55
CA ILE A 46 -7.47 -24.90 -3.55
C ILE A 46 -7.26 -26.30 -4.15
N GLY A 47 -8.35 -27.06 -4.24
CA GLY A 47 -8.37 -28.42 -4.84
C GLY A 47 -7.59 -29.47 -4.05
N ARG A 48 -7.10 -29.15 -2.85
CA ARG A 48 -6.33 -30.07 -2.04
C ARG A 48 -7.25 -30.96 -1.21
N ARG A 49 -6.95 -32.24 -1.15
CA ARG A 49 -7.69 -33.19 -0.31
C ARG A 49 -7.68 -32.76 1.16
N GLY A 50 -8.86 -32.74 1.77
CA GLY A 50 -9.08 -32.30 3.15
C GLY A 50 -9.38 -30.81 3.30
N PHE A 51 -9.43 -30.07 2.18
CA PHE A 51 -9.76 -28.63 2.17
C PHE A 51 -11.02 -28.33 1.34
N GLU A 52 -11.83 -29.34 1.02
CA GLU A 52 -13.02 -29.23 0.17
C GLU A 52 -14.04 -28.21 0.74
N ALA A 53 -14.17 -28.18 2.06
CA ALA A 53 -15.10 -27.28 2.75
C ALA A 53 -14.76 -25.79 2.61
N VAL A 54 -13.48 -25.46 2.35
CA VAL A 54 -12.98 -24.08 2.25
C VAL A 54 -12.55 -23.69 0.84
N ASP A 55 -12.70 -24.58 -0.14
CA ASP A 55 -12.24 -24.39 -1.51
C ASP A 55 -12.85 -23.13 -2.14
N ALA A 56 -14.15 -22.91 -1.99
CA ALA A 56 -14.83 -21.73 -2.52
C ALA A 56 -14.31 -20.44 -1.89
N ASP A 57 -14.08 -20.42 -0.58
CA ASP A 57 -13.55 -19.26 0.13
C ASP A 57 -12.12 -18.95 -0.31
N MET A 58 -11.28 -19.98 -0.47
CA MET A 58 -9.91 -19.80 -0.94
C MET A 58 -9.84 -19.31 -2.38
N ARG A 59 -10.76 -19.74 -3.26
CA ARG A 59 -10.88 -19.16 -4.61
C ARG A 59 -11.27 -17.69 -4.57
N ALA A 60 -12.17 -17.30 -3.69
CA ALA A 60 -12.56 -15.90 -3.51
C ALA A 60 -11.40 -15.05 -2.98
N VAL A 61 -10.62 -15.58 -2.03
CA VAL A 61 -9.40 -14.94 -1.51
C VAL A 61 -8.37 -14.77 -2.62
N ALA A 62 -8.06 -15.85 -3.37
CA ALA A 62 -7.10 -15.80 -4.47
C ALA A 62 -7.50 -14.76 -5.52
N ALA A 63 -8.77 -14.74 -5.93
CA ALA A 63 -9.26 -13.79 -6.94
C ALA A 63 -9.13 -12.33 -6.46
N LYS A 64 -9.45 -12.04 -5.19
CA LYS A 64 -9.29 -10.70 -4.63
C LYS A 64 -7.82 -10.27 -4.55
N ALA A 65 -6.95 -11.14 -4.08
CA ALA A 65 -5.51 -10.87 -4.00
C ALA A 65 -4.90 -10.65 -5.39
N ALA A 66 -5.26 -11.49 -6.37
CA ALA A 66 -4.85 -11.36 -7.78
C ALA A 66 -5.30 -10.03 -8.39
N GLY A 67 -6.48 -9.51 -8.03
CA GLY A 67 -6.97 -8.21 -8.50
C GLY A 67 -6.23 -7.02 -7.88
N LEU A 68 -5.79 -7.13 -6.63
CA LEU A 68 -5.05 -6.07 -5.92
C LEU A 68 -3.59 -5.99 -6.36
N ARG A 69 -2.94 -7.11 -6.64
CA ARG A 69 -1.51 -7.18 -6.97
C ARG A 69 -1.10 -6.27 -8.13
N PRO A 70 -1.72 -6.28 -9.33
CA PRO A 70 -1.32 -5.41 -10.43
C PRO A 70 -1.56 -3.92 -10.12
N LYS A 71 -2.64 -3.57 -9.41
CA LYS A 71 -2.92 -2.21 -8.97
C LYS A 71 -1.80 -1.69 -8.06
N LEU A 72 -1.42 -2.46 -7.05
CA LEU A 72 -0.37 -2.11 -6.10
C LEU A 72 1.02 -2.07 -6.76
N THR A 73 1.27 -2.92 -7.76
CA THR A 73 2.48 -2.84 -8.59
C THR A 73 2.53 -1.51 -9.34
N ALA A 74 1.43 -1.07 -9.93
CA ALA A 74 1.35 0.24 -10.58
C ALA A 74 1.47 1.41 -9.59
N ASP A 75 1.02 1.25 -8.35
CA ASP A 75 1.11 2.28 -7.31
C ASP A 75 2.56 2.58 -6.90
N ILE A 76 3.53 1.68 -7.16
CA ILE A 76 4.97 1.92 -6.99
C ILE A 76 5.41 3.13 -7.81
N ASP A 77 5.01 3.18 -9.08
CA ASP A 77 5.33 4.28 -10.00
C ASP A 77 4.44 5.50 -9.73
N ARG A 78 3.16 5.30 -9.46
CA ARG A 78 2.21 6.40 -9.16
C ARG A 78 2.64 7.26 -7.98
N ASP A 79 3.25 6.67 -6.96
CA ASP A 79 3.82 7.41 -5.83
C ASP A 79 4.96 8.34 -6.28
N SER A 80 5.90 7.81 -7.08
CA SER A 80 6.99 8.59 -7.66
C SER A 80 6.50 9.69 -8.59
N ASP A 81 5.50 9.40 -9.42
CA ASP A 81 4.90 10.36 -10.33
C ASP A 81 4.19 11.50 -9.57
N ALA A 82 3.47 11.18 -8.50
CA ALA A 82 2.84 12.18 -7.64
C ALA A 82 3.88 13.12 -7.03
N TYR A 83 5.01 12.60 -6.56
CA TYR A 83 6.13 13.42 -6.09
C TYR A 83 6.73 14.28 -7.20
N ALA A 84 6.92 13.73 -8.39
CA ALA A 84 7.42 14.49 -9.55
C ALA A 84 6.49 15.66 -9.92
N GLN A 85 5.16 15.52 -9.80
CA GLN A 85 4.22 16.62 -10.01
C GLN A 85 4.38 17.73 -8.95
N VAL A 86 4.65 17.38 -7.69
CA VAL A 86 4.95 18.36 -6.65
C VAL A 86 6.21 19.15 -7.01
N LEU A 87 7.29 18.47 -7.43
CA LEU A 87 8.53 19.12 -7.85
C LEU A 87 8.31 20.03 -9.08
N LYS A 88 7.51 19.59 -10.06
CA LYS A 88 7.13 20.38 -11.22
C LYS A 88 6.43 21.68 -10.80
N ALA A 89 5.46 21.59 -9.90
CA ALA A 89 4.75 22.75 -9.38
C ALA A 89 5.67 23.71 -8.60
N TYR A 90 6.64 23.21 -7.86
CA TYR A 90 7.66 24.05 -7.20
C TYR A 90 8.52 24.85 -8.16
N ARG A 91 8.78 24.33 -9.38
CA ARG A 91 9.59 24.99 -10.42
C ARG A 91 8.81 26.00 -11.26
N MET A 92 7.50 26.13 -11.08
CA MET A 92 6.68 27.09 -11.82
C MET A 92 7.10 28.54 -11.53
N PRO A 93 6.93 29.48 -12.49
CA PRO A 93 7.20 30.91 -12.33
C PRO A 93 6.48 31.48 -11.10
N LYS A 94 7.09 32.52 -10.49
CA LYS A 94 6.59 33.20 -9.29
C LYS A 94 6.93 34.71 -9.24
N ALA A 95 7.18 35.30 -10.41
CA ALA A 95 7.56 36.71 -10.47
C ALA A 95 6.36 37.66 -10.30
N THR A 96 5.24 37.35 -10.94
CA THR A 96 4.00 38.14 -10.88
C THR A 96 2.98 37.53 -9.90
N GLU A 97 2.00 38.32 -9.46
CA GLU A 97 0.92 37.83 -8.59
C GLU A 97 0.07 36.75 -9.28
N ALA A 98 -0.14 36.84 -10.58
CA ALA A 98 -0.83 35.80 -11.37
C ALA A 98 -0.06 34.49 -11.35
N GLU A 99 1.25 34.54 -11.60
CA GLU A 99 2.13 33.34 -11.53
C GLU A 99 2.17 32.73 -10.14
N LYS A 100 2.26 33.54 -9.08
CA LYS A 100 2.20 33.05 -7.69
C LYS A 100 0.89 32.35 -7.39
N ALA A 101 -0.24 32.90 -7.83
CA ALA A 101 -1.56 32.32 -7.63
C ALA A 101 -1.71 30.99 -8.39
N GLU A 102 -1.25 30.93 -9.64
CA GLU A 102 -1.27 29.70 -10.45
C GLU A 102 -0.38 28.60 -9.83
N ARG A 103 0.86 28.94 -9.47
CA ARG A 103 1.79 28.05 -8.80
C ARG A 103 1.20 27.52 -7.47
N SER A 104 0.55 28.39 -6.68
CA SER A 104 -0.10 27.97 -5.43
C SER A 104 -1.21 26.95 -5.68
N ARG A 105 -2.06 27.19 -6.69
CA ARG A 105 -3.11 26.22 -7.09
C ARG A 105 -2.52 24.89 -7.54
N ALA A 106 -1.49 24.92 -8.38
CA ALA A 106 -0.80 23.71 -8.86
C ALA A 106 -0.17 22.91 -7.72
N LEU A 107 0.49 23.59 -6.76
CA LEU A 107 1.04 22.95 -5.56
C LEU A 107 -0.04 22.28 -4.71
N GLN A 108 -1.17 22.97 -4.46
CA GLN A 108 -2.25 22.40 -3.66
C GLN A 108 -2.87 21.17 -4.34
N ALA A 109 -3.05 21.20 -5.66
CA ALA A 109 -3.53 20.07 -6.42
C ALA A 109 -2.53 18.88 -6.35
N ALA A 110 -1.24 19.14 -6.54
CA ALA A 110 -0.19 18.13 -6.49
C ALA A 110 -0.08 17.49 -5.10
N PHE A 111 -0.13 18.27 -4.01
CA PHE A 111 -0.11 17.74 -2.65
C PHE A 111 -1.33 16.87 -2.33
N LYS A 112 -2.53 17.25 -2.80
CA LYS A 112 -3.72 16.41 -2.64
C LYS A 112 -3.53 15.06 -3.31
N GLN A 113 -2.99 15.00 -4.54
CA GLN A 113 -2.70 13.74 -5.23
C GLN A 113 -1.61 12.93 -4.50
N ALA A 114 -0.54 13.58 -4.03
CA ALA A 114 0.52 12.93 -3.26
C ALA A 114 0.02 12.35 -1.91
N ALA A 115 -1.09 12.85 -1.35
CA ALA A 115 -1.72 12.26 -0.18
C ALA A 115 -2.69 11.10 -0.53
N LEU A 116 -3.37 11.18 -1.68
CA LEU A 116 -4.36 10.18 -2.10
C LEU A 116 -3.73 8.85 -2.53
N VAL A 117 -2.56 8.86 -3.18
CA VAL A 117 -1.88 7.64 -3.61
C VAL A 117 -1.55 6.75 -2.42
N PRO A 118 -0.81 7.18 -1.39
CA PRO A 118 -0.53 6.35 -0.24
C PRO A 118 -1.78 5.98 0.56
N LEU A 119 -2.83 6.83 0.59
CA LEU A 119 -4.09 6.46 1.22
C LEU A 119 -4.74 5.26 0.52
N GLY A 120 -4.69 5.22 -0.82
CA GLY A 120 -5.12 4.06 -1.61
C GLY A 120 -4.34 2.80 -1.25
N VAL A 121 -3.02 2.89 -1.16
CA VAL A 121 -2.16 1.77 -0.75
C VAL A 121 -2.50 1.29 0.66
N ALA A 122 -2.76 2.20 1.62
CA ALA A 122 -3.14 1.83 2.98
C ALA A 122 -4.48 1.06 3.02
N ARG A 123 -5.49 1.49 2.25
CA ARG A 123 -6.78 0.79 2.12
C ARG A 123 -6.60 -0.64 1.60
N ASP A 124 -5.83 -0.79 0.53
CA ASP A 124 -5.60 -2.08 -0.10
C ASP A 124 -4.77 -3.01 0.82
N ALA A 125 -3.77 -2.47 1.51
CA ALA A 125 -2.97 -3.22 2.46
C ALA A 125 -3.82 -3.75 3.63
N VAL A 126 -4.71 -2.93 4.19
CA VAL A 126 -5.67 -3.37 5.24
C VAL A 126 -6.62 -4.44 4.69
N ALA A 127 -7.10 -4.30 3.45
CA ALA A 127 -7.92 -5.33 2.82
C ALA A 127 -7.16 -6.66 2.67
N ILE A 128 -5.87 -6.62 2.28
CA ILE A 128 -5.01 -7.81 2.18
C ILE A 128 -4.81 -8.45 3.57
N MET A 129 -4.66 -7.66 4.65
CA MET A 129 -4.56 -8.21 6.01
C MET A 129 -5.81 -9.00 6.39
N GLY A 130 -7.01 -8.53 6.00
CA GLY A 130 -8.26 -9.27 6.17
C GLY A 130 -8.26 -10.61 5.43
N LEU A 131 -7.77 -10.65 4.20
CA LEU A 131 -7.58 -11.88 3.42
C LEU A 131 -6.51 -12.78 4.06
N GLY A 132 -5.42 -12.20 4.55
CA GLY A 132 -4.34 -12.89 5.27
C GLY A 132 -4.85 -13.62 6.51
N ARG A 133 -5.76 -13.00 7.29
CA ARG A 133 -6.42 -13.66 8.41
C ARG A 133 -7.22 -14.89 7.95
N ALA A 134 -7.93 -14.80 6.84
CA ALA A 134 -8.70 -15.94 6.31
C ALA A 134 -7.80 -17.11 5.92
N ILE A 135 -6.69 -16.88 5.21
CA ILE A 135 -5.76 -17.94 4.83
C ILE A 135 -5.04 -18.57 6.04
N LEU A 136 -4.77 -17.80 7.10
CA LEU A 136 -4.17 -18.34 8.32
C LEU A 136 -5.14 -19.18 9.14
N SER A 137 -6.45 -18.87 9.09
CA SER A 137 -7.46 -19.62 9.82
C SER A 137 -7.91 -20.92 9.11
N GLN A 138 -7.92 -20.93 7.79
CA GLN A 138 -8.58 -21.97 6.99
C GLN A 138 -7.67 -22.58 5.91
N GLY A 139 -6.56 -21.92 5.59
CA GLY A 139 -5.65 -22.35 4.54
C GLY A 139 -4.75 -23.51 4.95
N ASN A 140 -3.89 -23.91 4.02
CA ASN A 140 -2.92 -24.98 4.22
C ASN A 140 -1.93 -24.64 5.35
N PRO A 141 -1.90 -25.38 6.47
CA PRO A 141 -1.03 -25.10 7.60
C PRO A 141 0.47 -25.18 7.24
N ASN A 142 0.84 -25.94 6.19
CA ASN A 142 2.22 -26.00 5.73
C ASN A 142 2.72 -24.68 5.09
N ALA A 143 1.80 -23.75 4.76
CA ALA A 143 2.09 -22.43 4.25
C ALA A 143 1.77 -21.32 5.27
N ALA A 144 1.62 -21.66 6.55
CA ALA A 144 1.26 -20.68 7.58
C ALA A 144 2.33 -19.58 7.74
N SER A 145 3.61 -19.91 7.62
CA SER A 145 4.71 -18.94 7.66
C SER A 145 4.65 -17.94 6.51
N ASP A 146 4.27 -18.40 5.31
CA ASP A 146 4.10 -17.53 4.13
C ASP A 146 2.88 -16.61 4.31
N GLY A 147 1.79 -17.15 4.88
CA GLY A 147 0.62 -16.36 5.25
C GLY A 147 0.94 -15.27 6.28
N ALA A 148 1.72 -15.62 7.29
CA ALA A 148 2.21 -14.66 8.29
C ALA A 148 3.10 -13.58 7.66
N ALA A 149 4.03 -13.96 6.80
CA ALA A 149 4.88 -13.02 6.06
C ALA A 149 4.03 -12.05 5.22
N GLY A 150 2.97 -12.56 4.57
CA GLY A 150 2.00 -11.74 3.84
C GLY A 150 1.29 -10.70 4.73
N VAL A 151 0.80 -11.12 5.91
CA VAL A 151 0.16 -10.21 6.88
C VAL A 151 1.13 -9.15 7.38
N LEU A 152 2.35 -9.52 7.74
CA LEU A 152 3.38 -8.59 8.23
C LEU A 152 3.83 -7.61 7.14
N ALA A 153 3.98 -8.07 5.90
CA ALA A 153 4.27 -7.18 4.77
C ALA A 153 3.14 -6.18 4.52
N ALA A 154 1.87 -6.63 4.55
CA ALA A 154 0.71 -5.75 4.44
C ALA A 154 0.64 -4.75 5.61
N ARG A 155 0.97 -5.20 6.83
CA ARG A 155 1.04 -4.33 8.02
C ARG A 155 2.08 -3.23 7.88
N MET A 156 3.28 -3.59 7.45
CA MET A 156 4.34 -2.62 7.13
C MET A 156 3.88 -1.63 6.07
N ALA A 157 3.27 -2.12 4.99
CA ALA A 157 2.75 -1.30 3.91
C ALA A 157 1.68 -0.30 4.40
N ALA A 158 0.68 -0.77 5.16
CA ALA A 158 -0.40 0.07 5.69
C ALA A 158 0.17 1.20 6.57
N ARG A 159 1.06 0.87 7.51
CA ARG A 159 1.64 1.85 8.43
C ARG A 159 2.51 2.87 7.74
N THR A 160 3.38 2.42 6.83
CA THR A 160 4.24 3.31 6.06
C THR A 160 3.43 4.23 5.15
N ALA A 161 2.38 3.70 4.51
CA ALA A 161 1.48 4.50 3.69
C ALA A 161 0.75 5.57 4.52
N VAL A 162 0.25 5.24 5.73
CA VAL A 162 -0.36 6.21 6.65
C VAL A 162 0.63 7.33 7.02
N TYR A 163 1.90 7.02 7.27
CA TYR A 163 2.91 8.05 7.52
C TYR A 163 3.10 8.97 6.31
N ASN A 164 3.12 8.42 5.08
CA ASN A 164 3.21 9.23 3.87
C ASN A 164 1.97 10.11 3.66
N VAL A 165 0.77 9.62 3.97
CA VAL A 165 -0.43 10.47 4.01
C VAL A 165 -0.22 11.65 4.94
N ARG A 166 0.12 11.39 6.22
CA ARG A 166 0.28 12.42 7.26
C ARG A 166 1.31 13.48 6.90
N ILE A 167 2.45 13.09 6.30
CA ILE A 167 3.49 14.03 5.84
C ILE A 167 2.92 14.97 4.76
N ASN A 168 2.20 14.44 3.77
CA ASN A 168 1.64 15.24 2.70
C ASN A 168 0.52 16.19 3.18
N LEU A 169 -0.28 15.78 4.19
CA LEU A 169 -1.34 16.64 4.76
C LEU A 169 -0.79 17.95 5.33
N GLY A 170 0.44 17.97 5.83
CA GLY A 170 1.07 19.19 6.38
C GLY A 170 1.25 20.33 5.38
N SER A 171 1.19 20.05 4.08
CA SER A 171 1.35 21.03 2.99
C SER A 171 0.03 21.46 2.34
N ILE A 172 -1.10 20.87 2.74
CA ILE A 172 -2.43 21.13 2.17
C ILE A 172 -3.18 22.16 3.01
N LYS A 173 -3.72 23.18 2.36
CA LYS A 173 -4.45 24.27 3.01
C LYS A 173 -5.95 23.98 3.22
N ASP A 174 -6.50 23.02 2.49
CA ASP A 174 -7.89 22.60 2.58
C ASP A 174 -8.11 21.79 3.86
N GLU A 175 -8.58 22.47 4.90
CA GLU A 175 -8.76 21.89 6.24
C GLU A 175 -9.81 20.76 6.25
N THR A 176 -10.88 20.90 5.47
CA THR A 176 -11.90 19.85 5.35
C THR A 176 -11.30 18.59 4.77
N PHE A 177 -10.60 18.69 3.64
CA PHE A 177 -9.90 17.58 3.01
C PHE A 177 -8.88 16.93 3.93
N THR A 178 -8.05 17.75 4.61
CA THR A 178 -7.03 17.20 5.52
C THR A 178 -7.64 16.48 6.73
N ALA A 179 -8.73 17.02 7.29
CA ALA A 179 -9.42 16.40 8.42
C ALA A 179 -10.06 15.05 8.04
N GLU A 180 -10.63 14.94 6.83
CA GLU A 180 -11.21 13.70 6.31
C GLU A 180 -10.13 12.63 6.13
N LEU A 181 -9.04 12.96 5.44
CA LEU A 181 -7.96 12.01 5.18
C LEU A 181 -7.26 11.58 6.47
N ARG A 182 -7.09 12.49 7.43
CA ARG A 182 -6.52 12.16 8.74
C ARG A 182 -7.37 11.15 9.49
N ARG A 183 -8.68 11.39 9.59
CA ARG A 183 -9.62 10.44 10.23
C ARG A 183 -9.57 9.07 9.58
N GLU A 184 -9.51 9.02 8.25
CA GLU A 184 -9.42 7.76 7.54
C GLU A 184 -8.08 7.06 7.77
N ALA A 185 -6.97 7.77 7.72
CA ALA A 185 -5.65 7.24 8.00
C ALA A 185 -5.58 6.64 9.42
N ASP A 186 -6.12 7.34 10.42
CA ASP A 186 -6.17 6.87 11.81
C ASP A 186 -7.04 5.60 11.93
N ARG A 187 -8.18 5.54 11.24
CA ARG A 187 -9.03 4.34 11.20
C ARG A 187 -8.31 3.16 10.56
N LEU A 188 -7.61 3.38 9.44
CA LEU A 188 -6.87 2.32 8.74
C LEU A 188 -5.70 1.80 9.59
N GLU A 189 -5.00 2.67 10.32
CA GLU A 189 -3.92 2.28 11.22
C GLU A 189 -4.45 1.41 12.37
N ALA A 190 -5.55 1.84 13.01
CA ALA A 190 -6.18 1.06 14.09
C ALA A 190 -6.70 -0.30 13.61
N GLU A 191 -7.28 -0.35 12.41
CA GLU A 191 -7.76 -1.60 11.80
C GLU A 191 -6.60 -2.54 11.46
N ALA A 192 -5.47 -2.00 10.97
CA ALA A 192 -4.27 -2.79 10.71
C ALA A 192 -3.70 -3.39 12.00
N ASP A 193 -3.67 -2.62 13.11
CA ASP A 193 -3.22 -3.12 14.43
C ASP A 193 -4.11 -4.27 14.92
N ARG A 194 -5.44 -4.12 14.78
CA ARG A 194 -6.41 -5.15 15.15
C ARG A 194 -6.21 -6.42 14.34
N LEU A 195 -6.13 -6.30 13.00
CA LEU A 195 -5.99 -7.43 12.09
C LEU A 195 -4.67 -8.19 12.31
N GLU A 196 -3.57 -7.49 12.54
CA GLU A 196 -2.28 -8.11 12.90
C GLU A 196 -2.43 -8.95 14.16
N GLY A 197 -2.96 -8.36 15.23
CA GLY A 197 -3.16 -9.06 16.51
C GLY A 197 -4.06 -10.30 16.39
N GLU A 198 -5.09 -10.25 15.53
CA GLU A 198 -5.96 -11.41 15.26
C GLU A 198 -5.26 -12.48 14.42
N ALA A 199 -4.57 -12.07 13.37
CA ALA A 199 -3.89 -12.98 12.44
C ALA A 199 -2.76 -13.76 13.13
N LEU A 200 -1.91 -13.08 13.91
CA LEU A 200 -0.76 -13.70 14.57
C LEU A 200 -1.18 -14.71 15.66
N LYS A 201 -2.35 -14.53 16.29
CA LYS A 201 -2.90 -15.52 17.23
C LYS A 201 -3.30 -16.86 16.56
N LEU A 202 -3.48 -16.86 15.24
CA LEU A 202 -3.80 -18.07 14.47
C LEU A 202 -2.55 -18.92 14.16
N LEU A 203 -1.37 -18.34 14.30
CA LEU A 203 -0.12 -19.08 14.15
C LEU A 203 0.06 -20.00 15.36
N LYS A 204 0.02 -21.29 15.09
CA LYS A 204 0.40 -22.31 16.09
C LYS A 204 1.93 -22.47 16.02
N PRO A 205 2.62 -22.52 17.17
CA PRO A 205 4.05 -22.82 17.21
C PRO A 205 4.36 -24.23 16.68
#